data_7e399221a123db655b12fb14ebb4f013
#
_entry.id   7e399221a123db655b12fb14ebb4f013
#
_cell.length_a   1.000
_cell.length_b   1.000
_cell.length_c   1.000
_cell.angle_alpha   90.00
_cell.angle_beta   90.00
_cell.angle_gamma   90.00
#
_symmetry.space_group_name_H-M   'P 1'
#
loop_
_entity.id
_entity.type
_entity.pdbx_description
1 polymer ?
#
loop_
_entity_poly.entity_id
_entity_poly.type
_entity_poly.pdbx_seq_one_letter_code
_entity_poly.pdbx_strand_id
1 'polypeptide(L)' 'MEEPKLRIKPKKYTEESAIVSMRIPKDMIRDLDTVAAATGRTRNEIISMSLEFALDHMEIHKKEE' A
#
# COMPACT_ATOMS: atom_id res chain seq x y z
N MET A 1 20.15 -7.92 -22.32
CA MET A 1 19.36 -7.40 -21.81
C MET A 1 18.88 -8.04 -20.71
N GLU A 2 18.45 -7.49 -19.84
CA GLU A 2 18.01 -8.04 -18.81
C GLU A 2 16.69 -8.29 -18.91
N GLU A 3 16.25 -9.28 -18.73
CA GLU A 3 14.95 -9.53 -18.81
C GLU A 3 14.37 -9.06 -17.65
N PRO A 4 13.26 -8.76 -17.62
CA PRO A 4 12.57 -8.32 -16.53
C PRO A 4 12.55 -9.35 -15.61
N LYS A 5 13.15 -9.28 -14.61
CA LYS A 5 13.13 -10.21 -13.75
C LYS A 5 11.98 -10.21 -13.00
N LEU A 6 11.38 -11.18 -12.78
CA LEU A 6 10.27 -11.32 -11.96
C LEU A 6 10.83 -11.14 -10.65
N ARG A 7 10.83 -10.03 -10.04
CA ARG A 7 11.31 -9.86 -8.80
C ARG A 7 10.40 -10.39 -7.84
N ILE A 8 10.49 -11.46 -7.34
CA ILE A 8 9.64 -12.02 -6.35
C ILE A 8 10.14 -11.58 -5.05
N LYS A 9 9.56 -10.59 -4.48
CA LYS A 9 10.00 -10.17 -3.20
C LYS A 9 9.49 -11.06 -2.16
N PRO A 10 10.18 -11.35 -1.15
CA PRO A 10 9.72 -12.19 -0.07
C PRO A 10 8.58 -11.49 0.58
N LYS A 11 7.60 -12.21 1.01
CA LYS A 11 6.48 -11.68 1.64
C LYS A 11 6.95 -11.04 2.88
N LYS A 12 6.85 -9.77 2.99
CA LYS A 12 7.25 -9.09 4.16
C LYS A 12 6.26 -9.20 5.25
N TYR A 13 5.02 -9.32 4.96
CA TYR A 13 3.99 -9.35 5.97
C TYR A 13 3.24 -10.68 5.92
N THR A 14 2.84 -11.13 7.09
CA THR A 14 2.16 -12.41 7.16
C THR A 14 0.75 -12.25 6.65
N GLU A 15 0.03 -13.32 6.57
CA GLU A 15 -1.32 -13.27 6.14
C GLU A 15 -2.26 -12.99 7.25
N GLU A 16 -1.80 -13.02 8.46
CA GLU A 16 -2.63 -12.72 9.57
C GLU A 16 -2.95 -11.25 9.53
N SER A 17 -4.15 -10.87 9.75
CA SER A 17 -4.51 -9.48 9.68
C SER A 17 -5.43 -9.11 10.82
N ALA A 18 -5.58 -7.86 11.05
CA ALA A 18 -6.44 -7.35 12.08
C ALA A 18 -7.17 -6.14 11.53
N ILE A 19 -8.27 -5.80 12.14
CA ILE A 19 -9.05 -4.68 11.67
C ILE A 19 -8.56 -3.44 12.36
N VAL A 20 -8.26 -2.42 11.57
CA VAL A 20 -7.78 -1.19 12.11
C VAL A 20 -8.66 -0.08 11.55
N SER A 21 -9.11 0.80 12.41
CA SER A 21 -9.96 1.88 11.96
C SER A 21 -9.16 3.15 11.78
N MET A 22 -9.50 3.92 10.80
CA MET A 22 -8.82 5.17 10.61
C MET A 22 -9.74 6.10 9.87
N ARG A 23 -9.51 7.38 10.00
CA ARG A 23 -10.28 8.35 9.29
C ARG A 23 -9.54 8.75 8.06
N ILE A 24 -10.19 8.81 6.95
CA ILE A 24 -9.59 9.17 5.69
C ILE A 24 -10.40 10.29 5.09
N PRO A 25 -9.78 11.35 4.63
CA PRO A 25 -10.52 12.47 4.03
C PRO A 25 -11.37 11.96 2.86
N LYS A 26 -12.53 12.54 2.70
CA LYS A 26 -13.44 12.09 1.67
C LYS A 26 -12.85 12.21 0.28
N ASP A 27 -12.05 13.21 0.04
CA ASP A 27 -11.44 13.37 -1.27
C ASP A 27 -10.52 12.21 -1.55
N MET A 28 -9.79 11.77 -0.54
CA MET A 28 -8.87 10.67 -0.71
C MET A 28 -9.64 9.38 -0.94
N ILE A 29 -10.77 9.23 -0.28
CA ILE A 29 -11.58 8.05 -0.49
C ILE A 29 -12.06 8.01 -1.93
N ARG A 30 -12.42 9.15 -2.46
CA ARG A 30 -12.88 9.21 -3.81
C ARG A 30 -11.75 8.81 -4.76
N ASP A 31 -10.54 9.26 -4.49
CA ASP A 31 -9.41 8.93 -5.32
C ASP A 31 -9.11 7.42 -5.23
N LEU A 32 -9.22 6.87 -4.04
CA LEU A 32 -8.98 5.46 -3.86
C LEU A 32 -10.01 4.65 -4.65
N ASP A 33 -11.25 5.10 -4.63
CA ASP A 33 -12.29 4.39 -5.35
C ASP A 33 -12.06 4.48 -6.86
N THR A 34 -11.55 5.61 -7.31
CA THR A 34 -11.28 5.79 -8.72
C THR A 34 -10.18 4.82 -9.16
N VAL A 35 -9.14 4.70 -8.37
CA VAL A 35 -8.06 3.82 -8.72
C VAL A 35 -8.54 2.37 -8.64
N ALA A 36 -9.35 2.07 -7.64
CA ALA A 36 -9.85 0.72 -7.48
C ALA A 36 -10.67 0.32 -8.71
N ALA A 37 -11.54 1.21 -9.14
CA ALA A 37 -12.37 0.92 -10.29
C ALA A 37 -11.53 0.75 -11.54
N ALA A 38 -10.52 1.59 -11.69
CA ALA A 38 -9.70 1.54 -12.89
C ALA A 38 -8.84 0.28 -12.94
N THR A 39 -8.54 -0.31 -11.80
CA THR A 39 -7.69 -1.47 -11.79
C THR A 39 -8.45 -2.76 -11.51
N GLY A 40 -9.73 -2.67 -11.31
CA GLY A 40 -10.50 -3.87 -11.02
C GLY A 40 -10.25 -4.41 -9.62
N ARG A 41 -9.85 -3.54 -8.69
CA ARG A 41 -9.61 -3.99 -7.35
C ARG A 41 -10.57 -3.33 -6.41
N THR A 42 -10.57 -3.74 -5.19
CA THR A 42 -11.46 -3.13 -4.20
C THR A 42 -10.72 -1.98 -3.56
N ARG A 43 -11.45 -1.12 -2.92
CA ARG A 43 -10.83 -0.01 -2.24
C ARG A 43 -9.89 -0.52 -1.16
N ASN A 44 -10.30 -1.55 -0.44
CA ASN A 44 -9.45 -2.08 0.60
C ASN A 44 -8.15 -2.63 0.05
N GLU A 45 -8.19 -3.24 -1.11
CA GLU A 45 -6.96 -3.73 -1.71
C GLU A 45 -6.05 -2.56 -2.07
N ILE A 46 -6.61 -1.49 -2.59
CA ILE A 46 -5.81 -0.34 -2.95
C ILE A 46 -5.19 0.28 -1.70
N ILE A 47 -5.95 0.33 -0.62
CA ILE A 47 -5.44 0.89 0.60
C ILE A 47 -4.28 0.04 1.11
N SER A 48 -4.44 -1.27 1.11
CA SER A 48 -3.38 -2.14 1.59
C SER A 48 -2.14 -2.03 0.72
N MET A 49 -2.32 -1.97 -0.57
CA MET A 49 -1.18 -1.86 -1.46
C MET A 49 -0.49 -0.52 -1.27
N SER A 50 -1.26 0.52 -1.03
CA SER A 50 -0.70 1.83 -0.82
C SER A 50 0.12 1.88 0.46
N LEU A 51 -0.39 1.24 1.50
CA LEU A 51 0.32 1.21 2.77
C LEU A 51 1.62 0.44 2.63
N GLU A 52 1.58 -0.66 1.92
CA GLU A 52 2.76 -1.44 1.72
C GLU A 52 3.79 -0.63 0.94
N PHE A 53 3.36 0.04 -0.10
CA PHE A 53 4.24 0.83 -0.91
C PHE A 53 4.84 1.96 -0.07
N ALA A 54 4.03 2.61 0.73
CA ALA A 54 4.50 3.70 1.55
C ALA A 54 5.52 3.22 2.57
N LEU A 55 5.24 2.11 3.19
CA LEU A 55 6.16 1.60 4.20
C LEU A 55 7.49 1.19 3.57
N ASP A 56 7.44 0.63 2.39
CA ASP A 56 8.66 0.25 1.72
C ASP A 56 9.50 1.45 1.34
N HIS A 57 8.89 2.56 1.05
CA HIS A 57 9.62 3.72 0.62
C HIS A 57 9.80 4.77 1.70
N MET A 58 9.41 4.46 2.91
CA MET A 58 9.49 5.41 3.95
C MET A 58 10.84 5.35 4.58
N GLU A 59 11.41 6.50 4.85
CA GLU A 59 12.65 6.53 5.54
C GLU A 59 12.43 7.12 6.88
N ILE A 60 12.88 6.49 7.90
CA ILE A 60 12.71 6.97 9.24
C ILE A 60 13.97 7.63 9.65
N HIS A 61 13.96 8.94 9.81
CA HIS A 61 15.10 9.63 10.23
C HIS A 61 15.01 9.83 11.69
N LYS A 62 15.87 9.14 12.44
CA LYS A 62 15.87 9.29 13.80
C LYS A 62 16.36 10.62 14.13
N LYS A 63 15.64 11.37 14.82
CA LYS A 63 16.06 12.57 15.21
C LYS A 63 17.03 12.45 16.26
N GLU A 64 18.09 12.93 16.13
CA GLU A 64 19.00 12.83 17.10
C GLU A 64 18.83 13.96 17.88
N GLU A 65 18.31 13.99 18.84
CA GLU A 65 18.08 15.08 19.59
C GLU A 65 18.73 15.11 20.67
#